data_6b818a6e4620c2d0d8bcdfc2a4e2fe8f
#
_entry.id   6b818a6e4620c2d0d8bcdfc2a4e2fe8f
#
_cell.length_a   1.000
_cell.length_b   1.000
_cell.length_c   1.000
_cell.angle_alpha   90.00
_cell.angle_beta   90.00
_cell.angle_gamma   90.00
#
_symmetry.space_group_name_H-M   'P 1'
#
loop_
_entity.id
_entity.type
_entity.pdbx_description
1 polymer ?
#
loop_
_entity_poly.entity_id
_entity_poly.type
_entity_poly.pdbx_seq_one_letter_code
_entity_poly.pdbx_strand_id
1 'polypeptide(L)'
;MDWESRHEAHLNAASPHPAAGRLTAKTENLAGFWRRFAAFFLDSLFVGVVTGAVASGLARPARGAVGLLLSGLYWTLFIGGGGHTLGMRLFGIRAVPSDGRSRVTYVDAALRFVVMVVGEMALFLGFVWAAWNRDRQAWHDLAAHTLVIRERRA
;
A
#
# COMPACT_ATOMS: atom_id res chain seq x y z
N MET A 1 -35.97 -28.74 27.23
CA MET A 1 -35.00 -27.84 26.58
C MET A 1 -33.98 -28.72 25.92
N ASP A 2 -34.19 -28.96 24.61
CA ASP A 2 -33.46 -29.98 23.88
C ASP A 2 -32.07 -29.49 23.40
N TRP A 3 -31.23 -30.41 22.96
CA TRP A 3 -29.89 -30.10 22.60
C TRP A 3 -29.79 -29.22 21.34
N GLU A 4 -30.82 -29.29 20.45
CA GLU A 4 -30.91 -28.49 19.23
C GLU A 4 -31.03 -27.00 19.54
N SER A 5 -31.90 -26.62 20.50
CA SER A 5 -32.05 -25.21 20.89
C SER A 5 -30.77 -24.63 21.51
N ARG A 6 -29.94 -25.45 22.16
CA ARG A 6 -28.64 -25.02 22.68
C ARG A 6 -27.60 -24.90 21.56
N HIS A 7 -27.67 -25.74 20.56
CA HIS A 7 -26.73 -25.70 19.40
C HIS A 7 -27.01 -24.47 18.52
N GLU A 8 -28.28 -24.18 18.27
CA GLU A 8 -28.68 -22.97 17.52
C GLU A 8 -28.36 -21.69 18.29
N ALA A 9 -28.51 -21.67 19.62
CA ALA A 9 -28.10 -20.55 20.46
C ALA A 9 -26.58 -20.31 20.41
N HIS A 10 -25.76 -21.37 20.35
CA HIS A 10 -24.31 -21.25 20.19
C HIS A 10 -23.88 -20.82 18.78
N LEU A 11 -24.60 -21.25 17.74
CA LEU A 11 -24.35 -20.80 16.35
C LEU A 11 -24.74 -19.35 16.13
N ASN A 12 -25.85 -18.90 16.75
CA ASN A 12 -26.30 -17.51 16.70
C ASN A 12 -25.53 -16.57 17.66
N ALA A 13 -24.92 -17.10 18.71
CA ALA A 13 -24.05 -16.34 19.61
C ALA A 13 -22.63 -16.13 19.04
N ALA A 14 -22.29 -16.78 17.93
CA ALA A 14 -21.10 -16.44 17.13
C ALA A 14 -21.37 -15.12 16.39
N SER A 15 -21.48 -14.03 17.15
CA SER A 15 -21.44 -12.67 16.59
C SER A 15 -20.25 -12.58 15.65
N PRO A 16 -20.40 -12.07 14.42
CA PRO A 16 -19.27 -11.92 13.52
C PRO A 16 -18.20 -11.13 14.26
N HIS A 17 -17.04 -11.76 14.42
CA HIS A 17 -15.92 -11.19 15.15
C HIS A 17 -15.74 -9.73 14.68
N PRO A 18 -15.64 -8.72 15.56
CA PRO A 18 -15.58 -7.30 15.17
C PRO A 18 -14.42 -7.00 14.21
N ALA A 19 -13.45 -7.93 14.10
CA ALA A 19 -12.42 -7.94 13.09
C ALA A 19 -12.96 -8.28 11.68
N ALA A 20 -13.93 -9.20 11.55
CA ALA A 20 -14.50 -9.59 10.25
C ALA A 20 -15.30 -8.45 9.62
N GLY A 21 -16.10 -7.72 10.41
CA GLY A 21 -16.81 -6.53 9.95
C GLY A 21 -15.88 -5.38 9.51
N ARG A 22 -14.72 -5.24 10.19
CA ARG A 22 -13.69 -4.27 9.79
C ARG A 22 -12.96 -4.67 8.51
N LEU A 23 -12.73 -5.96 8.29
CA LEU A 23 -12.09 -6.46 7.07
C LEU A 23 -13.01 -6.33 5.86
N THR A 24 -14.31 -6.61 6.00
CA THR A 24 -15.28 -6.45 4.92
C THR A 24 -15.48 -4.98 4.54
N ALA A 25 -15.63 -4.08 5.50
CA ALA A 25 -15.72 -2.64 5.25
C ALA A 25 -14.44 -2.06 4.61
N LYS A 26 -13.28 -2.68 4.86
CA LYS A 26 -11.99 -2.31 4.30
C LYS A 26 -11.84 -2.74 2.85
N THR A 27 -12.39 -3.90 2.47
CA THR A 27 -12.39 -4.42 1.09
C THR A 27 -13.35 -3.69 0.17
N GLU A 28 -14.44 -3.14 0.68
CA GLU A 28 -15.42 -2.36 -0.11
C GLU A 28 -14.85 -1.03 -0.65
N ASN A 29 -13.80 -0.48 -0.03
CA ASN A 29 -13.21 0.81 -0.37
C ASN A 29 -11.82 0.72 -1.02
N LEU A 30 -11.52 -0.38 -1.69
CA LEU A 30 -10.22 -0.55 -2.36
C LEU A 30 -10.00 0.50 -3.45
N ALA A 31 -8.78 1.07 -3.48
CA ALA A 31 -8.37 1.99 -4.52
C ALA A 31 -8.22 1.26 -5.86
N GLY A 32 -8.82 1.81 -6.91
CA GLY A 32 -8.66 1.30 -8.26
C GLY A 32 -7.25 1.51 -8.82
N PHE A 33 -6.88 0.71 -9.82
CA PHE A 33 -5.58 0.76 -10.49
C PHE A 33 -5.19 2.19 -10.94
N TRP A 34 -6.04 2.88 -11.66
CA TRP A 34 -5.72 4.20 -12.22
C TRP A 34 -5.40 5.26 -11.17
N ARG A 35 -6.06 5.24 -10.02
CA ARG A 35 -5.76 6.16 -8.91
C ARG A 35 -4.39 5.89 -8.31
N ARG A 36 -4.02 4.61 -8.17
CA ARG A 36 -2.71 4.19 -7.67
C ARG A 36 -1.61 4.57 -8.67
N PHE A 37 -1.87 4.32 -9.96
CA PHE A 37 -0.94 4.66 -11.04
C PHE A 37 -0.68 6.17 -11.10
N ALA A 38 -1.74 6.99 -11.06
CA ALA A 38 -1.60 8.44 -11.07
C ALA A 38 -0.85 8.97 -9.83
N ALA A 39 -1.12 8.41 -8.65
CA ALA A 39 -0.39 8.73 -7.43
C ALA A 39 1.09 8.38 -7.56
N PHE A 40 1.40 7.16 -7.98
CA PHE A 40 2.76 6.68 -8.21
C PHE A 40 3.51 7.54 -9.23
N PHE A 41 2.87 7.86 -10.35
CA PHE A 41 3.46 8.71 -11.40
C PHE A 41 3.82 10.10 -10.87
N LEU A 42 2.92 10.72 -10.10
CA LEU A 42 3.16 12.03 -9.50
C LEU A 42 4.31 11.99 -8.47
N ASP A 43 4.33 10.96 -7.63
CA ASP A 43 5.41 10.76 -6.66
C ASP A 43 6.75 10.54 -7.36
N SER A 44 6.78 9.71 -8.41
CA SER A 44 7.98 9.43 -9.19
C SER A 44 8.51 10.68 -9.90
N LEU A 45 7.62 11.52 -10.42
CA LEU A 45 7.99 12.81 -11.01
C LEU A 45 8.60 13.74 -9.96
N PHE A 46 7.95 13.86 -8.80
CA PHE A 46 8.44 14.70 -7.69
C PHE A 46 9.81 14.23 -7.20
N VAL A 47 9.94 12.95 -6.88
CA VAL A 47 11.21 12.36 -6.42
C VAL A 47 12.28 12.47 -7.49
N GLY A 48 11.93 12.26 -8.77
CA GLY A 48 12.85 12.38 -9.91
C GLY A 48 13.42 13.79 -10.05
N VAL A 49 12.59 14.82 -9.91
CA VAL A 49 13.03 16.23 -9.93
C VAL A 49 13.96 16.53 -8.75
N VAL A 50 13.58 16.15 -7.54
CA VAL A 50 14.41 16.36 -6.33
C VAL A 50 15.75 15.63 -6.46
N THR A 51 15.73 14.38 -6.86
CA THR A 51 16.94 13.57 -7.06
C THR A 51 17.83 14.15 -8.15
N GLY A 52 17.24 14.57 -9.28
CA GLY A 52 17.96 15.20 -10.38
C GLY A 52 18.67 16.47 -9.93
N ALA A 53 18.00 17.31 -9.15
CA ALA A 53 18.59 18.53 -8.59
C ALA A 53 19.75 18.22 -7.62
N VAL A 54 19.54 17.32 -6.64
CA VAL A 54 20.53 16.95 -5.63
C VAL A 54 21.74 16.26 -6.25
N ALA A 55 21.52 15.38 -7.20
CA ALA A 55 22.58 14.57 -7.81
C ALA A 55 23.22 15.20 -9.05
N SER A 56 22.85 16.42 -9.44
CA SER A 56 23.29 17.05 -10.71
C SER A 56 24.79 17.12 -10.87
N GLY A 57 25.54 17.37 -9.79
CA GLY A 57 27.00 17.44 -9.77
C GLY A 57 27.74 16.11 -9.63
N LEU A 58 27.02 14.98 -9.48
CA LEU A 58 27.64 13.68 -9.23
C LEU A 58 27.94 12.90 -10.51
N ALA A 59 28.91 11.98 -10.46
CA ALA A 59 29.16 11.01 -11.52
C ALA A 59 27.94 10.07 -11.69
N ARG A 60 27.75 9.54 -12.91
CA ARG A 60 26.58 8.70 -13.25
C ARG A 60 26.26 7.58 -12.24
N PRO A 61 27.23 6.73 -11.81
CA PRO A 61 26.93 5.65 -10.88
C PRO A 61 26.48 6.19 -9.51
N ALA A 62 27.07 7.28 -9.03
CA ALA A 62 26.69 7.94 -7.79
C ALA A 62 25.27 8.55 -7.86
N ARG A 63 24.85 9.09 -9.02
CA ARG A 63 23.49 9.58 -9.23
C ARG A 63 22.45 8.49 -9.02
N GLY A 64 22.68 7.30 -9.59
CA GLY A 64 21.79 6.16 -9.43
C GLY A 64 21.65 5.73 -7.97
N ALA A 65 22.76 5.62 -7.25
CA ALA A 65 22.76 5.26 -5.84
C ALA A 65 22.03 6.29 -4.97
N VAL A 66 22.32 7.58 -5.16
CA VAL A 66 21.64 8.68 -4.45
C VAL A 66 20.16 8.70 -4.79
N GLY A 67 19.79 8.47 -6.06
CA GLY A 67 18.40 8.40 -6.48
C GLY A 67 17.63 7.28 -5.79
N LEU A 68 18.21 6.09 -5.73
CA LEU A 68 17.62 4.95 -5.07
C LEU A 68 17.47 5.18 -3.56
N LEU A 69 18.47 5.76 -2.91
CA LEU A 69 18.43 6.08 -1.48
C LEU A 69 17.35 7.13 -1.16
N LEU A 70 17.29 8.23 -1.91
CA LEU A 70 16.30 9.28 -1.70
C LEU A 70 14.88 8.77 -1.97
N SER A 71 14.70 7.96 -3.03
CA SER A 71 13.42 7.30 -3.30
C SER A 71 13.02 6.37 -2.16
N GLY A 72 13.93 5.50 -1.72
CA GLY A 72 13.67 4.58 -0.61
C GLY A 72 13.32 5.31 0.68
N LEU A 73 14.03 6.38 1.00
CA LEU A 73 13.76 7.22 2.17
C LEU A 73 12.38 7.88 2.06
N TYR A 74 12.06 8.48 0.91
CA TYR A 74 10.77 9.09 0.65
C TYR A 74 9.61 8.11 0.87
N TRP A 75 9.63 6.96 0.14
CA TRP A 75 8.56 5.98 0.22
C TRP A 75 8.43 5.36 1.62
N THR A 76 9.56 5.04 2.26
CA THR A 76 9.56 4.42 3.59
C THR A 76 9.04 5.37 4.66
N LEU A 77 9.50 6.63 4.67
CA LEU A 77 9.09 7.60 5.69
C LEU A 77 7.63 8.00 5.54
N PHE A 78 7.17 8.27 4.33
CA PHE A 78 5.80 8.71 4.09
C PHE A 78 4.77 7.61 4.34
N ILE A 79 5.03 6.40 3.88
CA ILE A 79 4.11 5.27 4.09
C ILE A 79 4.19 4.77 5.53
N GLY A 80 5.37 4.60 6.11
CA GLY A 80 5.53 4.17 7.51
C GLY A 80 5.02 5.19 8.52
N GLY A 81 5.16 6.50 8.24
CA GLY A 81 4.71 7.56 9.12
C GLY A 81 3.21 7.85 9.04
N GLY A 82 2.63 7.79 7.84
CA GLY A 82 1.24 8.22 7.62
C GLY A 82 0.40 7.26 6.78
N GLY A 83 1.00 6.25 6.18
CA GLY A 83 0.32 5.32 5.26
C GLY A 83 0.07 5.92 3.87
N HIS A 84 0.59 7.11 3.56
CA HIS A 84 0.36 7.77 2.29
C HIS A 84 1.53 8.67 1.89
N THR A 85 1.86 8.66 0.61
CA THR A 85 2.78 9.59 -0.03
C THR A 85 2.07 10.89 -0.41
N LEU A 86 2.80 11.87 -0.95
CA LEU A 86 2.20 13.12 -1.44
C LEU A 86 1.18 12.85 -2.56
N GLY A 87 1.54 12.02 -3.55
CA GLY A 87 0.62 11.62 -4.61
C GLY A 87 -0.59 10.86 -4.07
N MET A 88 -0.40 9.91 -3.16
CA MET A 88 -1.51 9.18 -2.54
C MET A 88 -2.48 10.11 -1.80
N ARG A 89 -1.97 11.13 -1.10
CA ARG A 89 -2.79 12.16 -0.45
C ARG A 89 -3.64 12.93 -1.45
N LEU A 90 -3.02 13.36 -2.55
CA LEU A 90 -3.73 14.12 -3.59
C LEU A 90 -4.89 13.33 -4.18
N PHE A 91 -4.70 12.03 -4.41
CA PHE A 91 -5.73 11.15 -4.95
C PHE A 91 -6.67 10.53 -3.90
N GLY A 92 -6.53 10.90 -2.62
CA GLY A 92 -7.38 10.44 -1.54
C GLY A 92 -7.30 8.92 -1.34
N ILE A 93 -6.08 8.37 -1.36
CA ILE A 93 -5.82 6.95 -1.13
C ILE A 93 -4.76 6.76 -0.06
N ARG A 94 -4.84 5.62 0.66
CA ARG A 94 -3.96 5.31 1.78
C ARG A 94 -3.61 3.83 1.83
N ALA A 95 -2.36 3.51 2.15
CA ALA A 95 -1.91 2.17 2.49
C ALA A 95 -2.28 1.84 3.93
N VAL A 96 -2.88 0.67 4.14
CA VAL A 96 -3.28 0.16 5.45
C VAL A 96 -2.86 -1.29 5.57
N PRO A 97 -2.54 -1.79 6.77
CA PRO A 97 -2.23 -3.20 6.96
C PRO A 97 -3.46 -4.06 6.66
N SER A 98 -3.25 -5.24 6.03
CA SER A 98 -4.31 -6.23 5.79
C SER A 98 -4.62 -7.09 7.02
N ASP A 99 -3.66 -7.21 7.94
CA ASP A 99 -3.68 -8.09 9.12
C ASP A 99 -4.38 -7.49 10.35
N GLY A 100 -5.05 -6.34 10.20
CA GLY A 100 -5.78 -5.69 11.30
C GLY A 100 -4.95 -4.77 12.19
N ARG A 101 -3.63 -4.65 11.98
CA ARG A 101 -2.80 -3.64 12.67
C ARG A 101 -3.32 -2.22 12.40
N SER A 102 -3.04 -1.30 13.30
CA SER A 102 -3.52 0.09 13.18
C SER A 102 -2.75 0.90 12.13
N ARG A 103 -1.47 0.58 11.89
CA ARG A 103 -0.57 1.32 10.99
C ARG A 103 0.37 0.40 10.22
N VAL A 104 0.78 0.85 9.04
CA VAL A 104 1.91 0.26 8.29
C VAL A 104 3.19 0.61 9.04
N THR A 105 4.05 -0.37 9.27
CA THR A 105 5.35 -0.11 9.92
C THR A 105 6.37 0.40 8.89
N TYR A 106 7.46 1.00 9.38
CA TYR A 106 8.57 1.39 8.50
C TYR A 106 9.24 0.19 7.81
N VAL A 107 9.25 -0.98 8.47
CA VAL A 107 9.76 -2.22 7.88
C VAL A 107 8.87 -2.67 6.72
N ASP A 108 7.54 -2.67 6.91
CA ASP A 108 6.59 -2.98 5.84
C ASP A 108 6.73 -1.98 4.67
N ALA A 109 6.91 -0.70 4.98
CA ALA A 109 7.10 0.35 3.97
C ALA A 109 8.41 0.19 3.20
N ALA A 110 9.51 -0.16 3.87
CA ALA A 110 10.79 -0.47 3.23
C ALA A 110 10.68 -1.72 2.34
N LEU A 111 10.05 -2.79 2.82
CA LEU A 111 9.80 -4.00 2.03
C LEU A 111 8.95 -3.69 0.80
N ARG A 112 7.91 -2.86 0.93
CA ARG A 112 7.12 -2.38 -0.21
C ARG A 112 7.98 -1.69 -1.26
N PHE A 113 8.89 -0.81 -0.82
CA PHE A 113 9.79 -0.10 -1.72
C PHE A 113 10.70 -1.06 -2.48
N VAL A 114 11.35 -2.01 -1.78
CA VAL A 114 12.23 -2.99 -2.41
C VAL A 114 11.49 -3.82 -3.47
N VAL A 115 10.31 -4.36 -3.13
CA VAL A 115 9.51 -5.16 -4.07
C VAL A 115 8.96 -4.30 -5.21
N MET A 116 8.67 -3.02 -4.97
CA MET A 116 8.26 -2.07 -6.00
C MET A 116 9.38 -1.86 -7.02
N VAL A 117 10.62 -1.63 -6.57
CA VAL A 117 11.80 -1.48 -7.45
C VAL A 117 12.01 -2.74 -8.30
N VAL A 118 11.91 -3.93 -7.69
CA VAL A 118 12.00 -5.20 -8.43
C VAL A 118 10.86 -5.31 -9.45
N GLY A 119 9.65 -4.92 -9.10
CA GLY A 119 8.49 -4.92 -9.99
C GLY A 119 8.63 -3.94 -11.17
N GLU A 120 9.27 -2.78 -10.96
CA GLU A 120 9.59 -1.83 -12.03
C GLU A 120 10.62 -2.41 -13.00
N MET A 121 11.64 -3.08 -12.50
CA MET A 121 12.62 -3.80 -13.34
C MET A 121 11.96 -4.92 -14.16
N ALA A 122 10.90 -5.53 -13.67
CA ALA A 122 10.08 -6.51 -14.38
C ALA A 122 8.98 -5.85 -15.26
N LEU A 123 9.28 -4.71 -15.90
CA LEU A 123 8.35 -3.99 -16.80
C LEU A 123 7.01 -3.62 -16.16
N PHE A 124 7.02 -3.20 -14.91
CA PHE A 124 5.83 -2.84 -14.13
C PHE A 124 4.81 -3.98 -13.92
N LEU A 125 5.15 -5.23 -14.24
CA LEU A 125 4.26 -6.38 -14.09
C LEU A 125 3.71 -6.50 -12.67
N GLY A 126 4.55 -6.21 -11.67
CA GLY A 126 4.11 -6.21 -10.27
C GLY A 126 3.03 -5.18 -9.94
N PHE A 127 3.03 -4.05 -10.64
CA PHE A 127 2.03 -3.00 -10.48
C PHE A 127 0.76 -3.31 -11.29
N VAL A 128 0.93 -3.75 -12.53
CA VAL A 128 -0.15 -4.12 -13.45
C VAL A 128 -0.97 -5.30 -12.90
N TRP A 129 -0.33 -6.20 -12.13
CA TRP A 129 -1.00 -7.30 -11.43
C TRP A 129 -2.20 -6.86 -10.59
N ALA A 130 -2.15 -5.68 -9.98
CA ALA A 130 -3.26 -5.12 -9.20
C ALA A 130 -4.54 -4.87 -10.03
N ALA A 131 -4.45 -4.80 -11.36
CA ALA A 131 -5.62 -4.64 -12.24
C ALA A 131 -6.45 -5.92 -12.34
N TRP A 132 -5.81 -7.09 -12.27
CA TRP A 132 -6.46 -8.40 -12.38
C TRP A 132 -6.66 -9.10 -11.03
N ASN A 133 -5.93 -8.73 -10.00
CA ASN A 133 -6.08 -9.32 -8.68
C ASN A 133 -7.43 -8.92 -8.06
N ARG A 134 -8.15 -9.90 -7.51
CA ARG A 134 -9.44 -9.71 -6.80
C ARG A 134 -9.35 -8.67 -5.69
N ASP A 135 -8.26 -8.69 -4.92
CA ASP A 135 -8.01 -7.78 -3.81
C ASP A 135 -7.32 -6.48 -4.25
N ARG A 136 -7.14 -6.29 -5.57
CA ARG A 136 -6.46 -5.13 -6.15
C ARG A 136 -5.10 -4.84 -5.52
N GLN A 137 -4.39 -5.89 -5.08
CA GLN A 137 -3.06 -5.79 -4.51
C GLN A 137 -2.00 -5.93 -5.60
N ALA A 138 -1.04 -5.00 -5.62
CA ALA A 138 0.20 -5.15 -6.38
C ALA A 138 1.18 -6.07 -5.63
N TRP A 139 2.24 -6.50 -6.25
CA TRP A 139 3.23 -7.40 -5.61
C TRP A 139 3.82 -6.82 -4.34
N HIS A 140 4.12 -5.54 -4.32
CA HIS A 140 4.61 -4.85 -3.11
C HIS A 140 3.56 -4.75 -2.00
N ASP A 141 2.27 -4.72 -2.34
CA ASP A 141 1.18 -4.78 -1.36
C ASP A 141 1.09 -6.17 -0.73
N LEU A 142 1.22 -7.22 -1.55
CA LEU A 142 1.20 -8.61 -1.10
C LEU A 142 2.39 -8.90 -0.17
N ALA A 143 3.59 -8.51 -0.57
CA ALA A 143 4.82 -8.76 0.20
C ALA A 143 4.81 -8.08 1.58
N ALA A 144 4.19 -6.91 1.69
CA ALA A 144 4.13 -6.14 2.94
C ALA A 144 2.81 -6.33 3.70
N HIS A 145 1.95 -7.26 3.29
CA HIS A 145 0.62 -7.49 3.89
C HIS A 145 -0.18 -6.19 4.06
N THR A 146 -0.29 -5.42 2.97
CA THR A 146 -0.99 -4.13 2.94
C THR A 146 -2.09 -4.09 1.89
N LEU A 147 -3.02 -3.17 2.06
CA LEU A 147 -4.07 -2.82 1.11
C LEU A 147 -4.03 -1.31 0.87
N VAL A 148 -4.46 -0.87 -0.31
CA VAL A 148 -4.65 0.56 -0.58
C VAL A 148 -6.14 0.84 -0.65
N ILE A 149 -6.61 1.69 0.26
CA ILE A 149 -8.01 2.07 0.37
C ILE A 149 -8.22 3.53 -0.06
N ARG A 150 -9.45 3.86 -0.41
CA ARG A 150 -9.87 5.25 -0.62
C ARG A 150 -10.18 5.88 0.73
N GLU A 151 -9.68 7.09 0.98
CA GLU A 151 -10.12 7.90 2.10
C GLU A 151 -11.42 8.62 1.71
N ARG A 152 -12.47 8.50 2.53
CA ARG A 152 -13.64 9.37 2.39
C ARG A 152 -13.18 10.78 2.76
N ARG A 153 -13.28 11.72 1.83
CA ARG A 153 -13.19 13.14 2.18
C ARG A 153 -14.39 13.45 3.09
N ALA A 154 -14.10 13.85 4.32
CA ALA A 154 -15.11 14.42 5.21
C ALA A 154 -15.63 15.71 4.64
#